data_b78d5b2ab17b798d67f0ec9f39fa9970
#
_entry.id   b78d5b2ab17b798d67f0ec9f39fa9970
#
_cell.length_a   1.000
_cell.length_b   1.000
_cell.length_c   1.000
_cell.angle_alpha   90.00
_cell.angle_beta   90.00
_cell.angle_gamma   90.00
#
_symmetry.space_group_name_H-M   'P 1'
#
loop_
_entity.id
_entity.type
_entity.pdbx_description
1 polymer ?
#
loop_
_entity_poly.entity_id
_entity_poly.type
_entity_poly.pdbx_seq_one_letter_code
_entity_poly.pdbx_strand_id
1 'polypeptide(L)'
;MIPRYRSMVRYLVIEHARLSAALLFLVVLCACAIFLRVPSVGADQHTTAPLVLELNLDGVVDPILATYIDEGLEDAARRQASLVVITMDTPGGLSDSMKDMIQHILASPVPVAVYVSPTGARGASAGFYILLSADIAAMAPATHTGSATPVIAIGGLLPMQIDEALRKKINSDAMAFLRSFTERRGRNPALAEKAITEGTAFTEKEALEARMIDLIANSPDDLLKQLDGRAISRFDGTKTTLSLKNAARIPFELSTRQKFLARIVQPDVVFVLLILGVLGLYTEFTHPGVILPGVVGGICLILALYALNFLPVRLAGLFLIVLALVFFILEAKMPSHGVLALGGVISMFLGALFLIRSPLTPGGVSIGVALAGTVPFAIIAVFLMRLVLRSRKWKTATGREELIGSQGVVVKLLQSGAEGLVRVHGELWQAEAAEPVQEGKTVRIVRVEGLKLYVEPADAAVSIAK
;
A
#
# COMPACT_ATOMS: atom_id res chain seq x y z
N MET A 1 -49.54 -4.23 16.10
CA MET A 1 -48.40 -4.41 17.01
C MET A 1 -47.01 -4.27 16.30
N ILE A 2 -46.93 -3.80 15.06
CA ILE A 2 -45.73 -3.77 14.20
C ILE A 2 -44.95 -2.42 14.17
N PRO A 3 -45.51 -1.24 14.53
CA PRO A 3 -44.75 0.03 14.40
C PRO A 3 -43.63 0.20 15.45
N ARG A 4 -43.74 -0.38 16.64
CA ARG A 4 -42.75 -0.21 17.72
C ARG A 4 -41.44 -0.96 17.52
N TYR A 5 -41.42 -2.04 16.77
CA TYR A 5 -40.22 -2.83 16.53
C TYR A 5 -39.25 -2.13 15.52
N ARG A 6 -39.79 -1.45 14.52
CA ARG A 6 -39.00 -0.70 13.54
C ARG A 6 -38.29 0.54 14.13
N SER A 7 -38.91 1.18 15.12
CA SER A 7 -38.29 2.33 15.79
C SER A 7 -37.15 1.92 16.72
N MET A 8 -37.30 0.78 17.41
CA MET A 8 -36.29 0.25 18.34
C MET A 8 -35.02 -0.26 17.60
N VAL A 9 -35.20 -0.92 16.45
CA VAL A 9 -34.08 -1.37 15.62
C VAL A 9 -33.33 -0.17 15.00
N ARG A 10 -34.05 0.87 14.56
CA ARG A 10 -33.42 2.11 14.10
C ARG A 10 -32.63 2.83 15.21
N TYR A 11 -33.16 2.86 16.43
CA TYR A 11 -32.47 3.46 17.57
C TYR A 11 -31.19 2.71 17.92
N LEU A 12 -31.21 1.38 17.98
CA LEU A 12 -30.04 0.54 18.24
C LEU A 12 -28.96 0.66 17.17
N VAL A 13 -29.33 0.72 15.90
CA VAL A 13 -28.39 0.88 14.77
C VAL A 13 -27.73 2.25 14.80
N ILE A 14 -28.48 3.32 15.11
CA ILE A 14 -27.95 4.70 15.21
C ILE A 14 -27.02 4.83 16.43
N GLU A 15 -27.36 4.22 17.55
CA GLU A 15 -26.54 4.27 18.77
C GLU A 15 -25.25 3.47 18.63
N HIS A 16 -25.28 2.31 17.97
CA HIS A 16 -24.05 1.56 17.64
C HIS A 16 -23.17 2.28 16.62
N ALA A 17 -23.76 2.94 15.63
CA ALA A 17 -23.00 3.77 14.68
C ALA A 17 -22.31 4.98 15.37
N ARG A 18 -22.99 5.62 16.33
CA ARG A 18 -22.41 6.73 17.12
C ARG A 18 -21.29 6.26 18.05
N LEU A 19 -21.43 5.12 18.71
CA LEU A 19 -20.39 4.53 19.56
C LEU A 19 -19.17 4.12 18.75
N SER A 20 -19.37 3.51 17.58
CA SER A 20 -18.27 3.13 16.68
C SER A 20 -17.54 4.35 16.11
N ALA A 21 -18.26 5.42 15.76
CA ALA A 21 -17.68 6.67 15.31
C ALA A 21 -16.89 7.39 16.42
N ALA A 22 -17.39 7.38 17.65
CA ALA A 22 -16.70 7.95 18.80
C ALA A 22 -15.42 7.17 19.16
N LEU A 23 -15.46 5.85 19.07
CA LEU A 23 -14.29 4.98 19.32
C LEU A 23 -13.21 5.21 18.24
N LEU A 24 -13.60 5.32 16.97
CA LEU A 24 -12.69 5.60 15.87
C LEU A 24 -12.06 7.00 15.99
N PHE A 25 -12.87 7.99 16.39
CA PHE A 25 -12.39 9.35 16.64
C PHE A 25 -11.39 9.39 17.80
N LEU A 26 -11.64 8.63 18.86
CA LEU A 26 -10.72 8.50 20.01
C LEU A 26 -9.40 7.84 19.58
N VAL A 27 -9.45 6.81 18.74
CA VAL A 27 -8.25 6.13 18.20
C VAL A 27 -7.43 7.06 17.33
N VAL A 28 -8.08 7.85 16.47
CA VAL A 28 -7.40 8.86 15.63
C VAL A 28 -6.81 9.97 16.49
N LEU A 29 -7.51 10.44 17.52
CA LEU A 29 -7.02 11.46 18.45
C LEU A 29 -5.84 10.95 19.29
N CYS A 30 -5.87 9.70 19.76
CA CYS A 30 -4.75 9.06 20.44
C CYS A 30 -3.54 8.86 19.49
N ALA A 31 -3.78 8.48 18.23
CA ALA A 31 -2.72 8.39 17.24
C ALA A 31 -2.08 9.77 16.98
N CYS A 32 -2.89 10.84 16.82
CA CYS A 32 -2.38 12.21 16.68
C CYS A 32 -1.62 12.69 17.93
N ALA A 33 -2.09 12.35 19.15
CA ALA A 33 -1.44 12.74 20.39
C ALA A 33 -0.07 12.05 20.60
N ILE A 34 0.10 10.83 20.10
CA ILE A 34 1.38 10.12 20.10
C ILE A 34 2.39 10.80 19.16
N PHE A 35 1.93 11.41 18.07
CA PHE A 35 2.77 12.14 17.10
C PHE A 35 3.16 13.55 17.55
N LEU A 36 2.47 14.15 18.54
CA LEU A 36 2.71 15.52 19.01
C LEU A 36 3.72 15.64 20.16
N ARG A 37 4.37 14.54 20.60
CA ARG A 37 5.49 14.63 21.53
C ARG A 37 6.72 15.16 20.80
N VAL A 38 6.88 16.49 20.79
CA VAL A 38 8.13 17.15 20.42
C VAL A 38 9.15 16.85 21.51
N PRO A 39 10.27 16.16 21.21
CA PRO A 39 11.35 16.06 22.17
C PRO A 39 11.93 17.47 22.35
N SER A 40 12.03 17.92 23.60
CA SER A 40 12.76 19.13 23.95
C SER A 40 14.23 18.94 23.55
N VAL A 41 14.68 19.71 22.59
CA VAL A 41 16.09 19.83 22.20
C VAL A 41 16.83 20.41 23.41
N GLY A 42 17.67 19.58 24.04
CA GLY A 42 18.57 20.01 25.09
C GLY A 42 19.57 21.04 24.56
N ALA A 43 19.82 22.09 25.32
CA ALA A 43 20.76 23.13 25.00
C ALA A 43 22.17 22.55 24.79
N ASP A 44 22.76 22.86 23.64
CA ASP A 44 24.11 22.44 23.26
C ASP A 44 25.15 22.92 24.24
N GLN A 45 25.86 21.99 24.84
CA GLN A 45 27.14 22.26 25.48
C GLN A 45 28.18 22.45 24.37
N HIS A 46 28.80 23.63 24.28
CA HIS A 46 29.96 23.88 23.44
C HIS A 46 31.10 22.93 23.82
N THR A 47 31.16 21.79 23.19
CA THR A 47 32.33 20.91 23.28
C THR A 47 33.44 21.48 22.39
N THR A 48 34.63 21.69 22.97
CA THR A 48 35.85 22.14 22.26
C THR A 48 36.42 21.05 21.31
N ALA A 49 35.83 19.88 21.25
CA ALA A 49 36.21 18.78 20.37
C ALA A 49 35.67 19.01 18.94
N PRO A 50 36.44 18.65 17.90
CA PRO A 50 35.95 18.67 16.52
C PRO A 50 34.65 17.88 16.41
N LEU A 51 33.67 18.38 15.62
CA LEU A 51 32.38 17.74 15.43
C LEU A 51 32.32 17.07 14.05
N VAL A 52 31.91 15.81 14.02
CA VAL A 52 31.55 15.07 12.81
C VAL A 52 30.05 14.79 12.82
N LEU A 53 29.33 15.28 11.83
CA LEU A 53 27.91 14.98 11.65
C LEU A 53 27.76 13.77 10.73
N GLU A 54 27.03 12.76 11.18
CA GLU A 54 26.81 11.53 10.42
C GLU A 54 25.40 11.48 9.86
N LEU A 55 25.30 11.36 8.53
CA LEU A 55 24.06 11.19 7.80
C LEU A 55 24.01 9.78 7.21
N ASN A 56 22.81 9.20 7.11
CA ASN A 56 22.61 7.88 6.52
C ASN A 56 21.74 7.98 5.26
N LEU A 57 22.31 7.61 4.10
CA LEU A 57 21.62 7.50 2.83
C LEU A 57 21.42 6.02 2.52
N ASP A 58 20.34 5.43 3.05
CA ASP A 58 19.99 4.03 2.88
C ASP A 58 18.70 3.90 2.06
N GLY A 59 18.75 3.16 0.95
CA GLY A 59 17.61 2.93 0.06
C GLY A 59 17.62 3.79 -1.20
N VAL A 60 16.42 4.00 -1.76
CA VAL A 60 16.24 4.71 -3.05
C VAL A 60 16.41 6.20 -2.86
N VAL A 61 17.20 6.83 -3.75
CA VAL A 61 17.37 8.30 -3.79
C VAL A 61 16.04 8.95 -4.20
N ASP A 62 15.34 9.51 -3.24
CA ASP A 62 14.03 10.14 -3.37
C ASP A 62 14.03 11.57 -2.79
N PRO A 63 12.95 12.37 -2.95
CA PRO A 63 12.89 13.73 -2.42
C PRO A 63 12.95 13.81 -0.89
N ILE A 64 12.56 12.76 -0.18
CA ILE A 64 12.58 12.72 1.30
C ILE A 64 14.04 12.67 1.76
N LEU A 65 14.84 11.74 1.16
CA LEU A 65 16.26 11.64 1.42
C LEU A 65 17.02 12.87 0.94
N ALA A 66 16.62 13.47 -0.20
CA ALA A 66 17.23 14.72 -0.67
C ALA A 66 17.05 15.86 0.36
N THR A 67 15.83 16.05 0.86
CA THR A 67 15.55 17.04 1.90
C THR A 67 16.30 16.73 3.20
N TYR A 68 16.42 15.45 3.57
CA TYR A 68 17.16 15.02 4.77
C TYR A 68 18.66 15.35 4.66
N ILE A 69 19.29 15.10 3.51
CA ILE A 69 20.70 15.43 3.27
C ILE A 69 20.88 16.95 3.31
N ASP A 70 20.01 17.72 2.68
CA ASP A 70 20.05 19.19 2.70
C ASP A 70 19.97 19.75 4.13
N GLU A 71 18.93 19.36 4.89
CA GLU A 71 18.77 19.77 6.30
C GLU A 71 19.98 19.36 7.16
N GLY A 72 20.57 18.19 6.90
CA GLY A 72 21.76 17.72 7.59
C GLY A 72 23.00 18.55 7.25
N LEU A 73 23.20 18.94 6.00
CA LEU A 73 24.31 19.82 5.57
C LEU A 73 24.16 21.23 6.15
N GLU A 74 22.94 21.76 6.19
CA GLU A 74 22.65 23.02 6.85
C GLU A 74 22.92 22.96 8.36
N ASP A 75 22.50 21.87 9.04
CA ASP A 75 22.76 21.68 10.46
C ASP A 75 24.24 21.58 10.77
N ALA A 76 25.01 20.87 9.93
CA ALA A 76 26.46 20.80 10.02
C ALA A 76 27.11 22.19 9.92
N ALA A 77 26.61 23.01 9.00
CA ALA A 77 27.09 24.41 8.84
C ALA A 77 26.75 25.26 10.08
N ARG A 78 25.54 25.17 10.60
CA ARG A 78 25.12 25.89 11.84
C ARG A 78 25.94 25.50 13.04
N ARG A 79 26.28 24.22 13.18
CA ARG A 79 27.10 23.69 14.28
C ARG A 79 28.58 23.83 14.06
N GLN A 80 29.02 24.38 12.91
CA GLN A 80 30.41 24.48 12.53
C GLN A 80 31.15 23.14 12.58
N ALA A 81 30.48 22.09 12.06
CA ALA A 81 31.09 20.77 12.02
C ALA A 81 32.41 20.76 11.19
N SER A 82 33.35 19.92 11.61
CA SER A 82 34.63 19.76 10.92
C SER A 82 34.51 18.87 9.69
N LEU A 83 33.50 17.97 9.66
CA LEU A 83 33.25 17.05 8.56
C LEU A 83 31.78 16.57 8.63
N VAL A 84 31.18 16.40 7.47
CA VAL A 84 29.97 15.59 7.31
C VAL A 84 30.33 14.25 6.70
N VAL A 85 29.89 13.15 7.28
CA VAL A 85 30.03 11.80 6.72
C VAL A 85 28.66 11.30 6.29
N ILE A 86 28.48 11.06 4.99
CA ILE A 86 27.28 10.45 4.43
C ILE A 86 27.59 8.98 4.19
N THR A 87 27.11 8.10 5.09
CA THR A 87 27.15 6.65 4.88
C THR A 87 26.08 6.26 3.86
N MET A 88 26.47 5.49 2.83
CA MET A 88 25.58 5.26 1.69
C MET A 88 25.47 3.78 1.32
N ASP A 89 24.21 3.29 1.21
CA ASP A 89 23.83 2.05 0.54
C ASP A 89 22.60 2.30 -0.34
N THR A 90 22.80 2.49 -1.64
CA THR A 90 21.70 2.83 -2.54
C THR A 90 21.82 2.11 -3.89
N PRO A 91 20.68 1.59 -4.40
CA PRO A 91 20.58 1.10 -5.77
C PRO A 91 20.50 2.22 -6.81
N GLY A 92 20.37 3.47 -6.38
CA GLY A 92 20.05 4.63 -7.21
C GLY A 92 18.70 5.23 -6.87
N GLY A 93 18.13 6.00 -7.79
CA GLY A 93 16.81 6.62 -7.61
C GLY A 93 16.51 7.71 -8.62
N LEU A 94 15.76 8.73 -8.20
CA LEU A 94 15.29 9.81 -9.06
C LEU A 94 16.41 10.79 -9.41
N SER A 95 16.49 11.11 -10.70
CA SER A 95 17.52 12.03 -11.23
C SER A 95 17.45 13.41 -10.60
N ASP A 96 16.24 13.94 -10.37
CA ASP A 96 16.08 15.27 -9.80
C ASP A 96 16.57 15.30 -8.34
N SER A 97 16.16 14.31 -7.52
CA SER A 97 16.65 14.18 -6.13
C SER A 97 18.18 14.01 -6.05
N MET A 98 18.75 13.24 -6.98
CA MET A 98 20.22 13.10 -7.09
C MET A 98 20.87 14.45 -7.42
N LYS A 99 20.34 15.21 -8.38
CA LYS A 99 20.87 16.52 -8.76
C LYS A 99 20.81 17.51 -7.60
N ASP A 100 19.69 17.54 -6.88
CA ASP A 100 19.53 18.39 -5.69
C ASP A 100 20.55 18.06 -4.61
N MET A 101 20.73 16.77 -4.25
CA MET A 101 21.74 16.33 -3.29
C MET A 101 23.15 16.76 -3.73
N ILE A 102 23.50 16.57 -5.00
CA ILE A 102 24.81 16.94 -5.52
C ILE A 102 25.02 18.45 -5.43
N GLN A 103 24.04 19.27 -5.77
CA GLN A 103 24.11 20.71 -5.65
C GLN A 103 24.40 21.15 -4.21
N HIS A 104 23.72 20.58 -3.23
CA HIS A 104 23.93 20.89 -1.82
C HIS A 104 25.30 20.39 -1.32
N ILE A 105 25.76 19.20 -1.76
CA ILE A 105 27.11 18.70 -1.43
C ILE A 105 28.18 19.62 -1.99
N LEU A 106 28.06 20.06 -3.25
CA LEU A 106 29.05 20.96 -3.90
C LEU A 106 29.03 22.35 -3.27
N ALA A 107 27.90 22.85 -2.81
CA ALA A 107 27.73 24.14 -2.18
C ALA A 107 27.98 24.14 -0.66
N SER A 108 28.14 22.99 -0.05
CA SER A 108 28.27 22.85 1.43
C SER A 108 29.51 23.64 1.91
N PRO A 109 29.40 24.49 2.95
CA PRO A 109 30.56 25.14 3.55
C PRO A 109 31.39 24.18 4.40
N VAL A 110 30.84 23.06 4.83
CA VAL A 110 31.53 22.00 5.59
C VAL A 110 31.99 20.91 4.63
N PRO A 111 33.24 20.38 4.81
CA PRO A 111 33.71 19.23 4.03
C PRO A 111 32.73 18.04 4.11
N VAL A 112 32.50 17.38 2.95
CA VAL A 112 31.58 16.23 2.86
C VAL A 112 32.38 15.00 2.40
N ALA A 113 32.32 13.94 3.21
CA ALA A 113 32.76 12.60 2.84
C ALA A 113 31.56 11.73 2.53
N VAL A 114 31.52 11.08 1.36
CA VAL A 114 30.55 10.04 1.04
C VAL A 114 31.26 8.69 1.15
N TYR A 115 30.69 7.81 1.96
CA TYR A 115 31.26 6.52 2.31
C TYR A 115 30.31 5.39 1.98
N VAL A 116 30.58 4.61 0.93
CA VAL A 116 29.78 3.43 0.59
C VAL A 116 30.06 2.34 1.61
N SER A 117 29.09 2.06 2.46
CA SER A 117 29.20 1.19 3.64
C SER A 117 27.80 0.77 4.11
N PRO A 118 27.65 -0.36 4.80
CA PRO A 118 28.67 -1.32 5.26
C PRO A 118 29.18 -2.25 4.16
N THR A 119 30.00 -3.25 4.54
CA THR A 119 30.41 -4.35 3.65
C THR A 119 29.20 -4.96 2.96
N GLY A 120 29.27 -5.10 1.62
CA GLY A 120 28.15 -5.55 0.78
C GLY A 120 27.26 -4.42 0.27
N ALA A 121 27.41 -3.19 0.78
CA ALA A 121 26.69 -2.02 0.32
C ALA A 121 27.08 -1.62 -1.12
N ARG A 122 26.23 -0.81 -1.72
CA ARG A 122 26.45 -0.30 -3.08
C ARG A 122 26.17 1.21 -3.17
N GLY A 123 26.95 1.87 -4.02
CA GLY A 123 26.68 3.23 -4.47
C GLY A 123 26.34 3.20 -5.96
N ALA A 124 25.22 2.60 -6.36
CA ALA A 124 24.89 2.38 -7.76
C ALA A 124 24.04 3.50 -8.35
N SER A 125 24.09 3.71 -9.68
CA SER A 125 23.28 4.67 -10.42
C SER A 125 23.40 6.08 -9.83
N ALA A 126 22.33 6.68 -9.30
CA ALA A 126 22.39 7.99 -8.62
C ALA A 126 23.46 8.05 -7.51
N GLY A 127 23.66 6.94 -6.78
CA GLY A 127 24.70 6.84 -5.75
C GLY A 127 26.11 7.01 -6.29
N PHE A 128 26.38 6.59 -7.51
CA PHE A 128 27.66 6.80 -8.17
C PHE A 128 27.96 8.28 -8.39
N TYR A 129 26.97 9.05 -8.87
CA TYR A 129 27.13 10.50 -9.04
C TYR A 129 27.32 11.21 -7.68
N ILE A 130 26.55 10.82 -6.66
CA ILE A 130 26.65 11.38 -5.30
C ILE A 130 28.04 11.09 -4.73
N LEU A 131 28.55 9.86 -4.86
CA LEU A 131 29.89 9.48 -4.42
C LEU A 131 30.95 10.35 -5.06
N LEU A 132 30.90 10.53 -6.38
CA LEU A 132 31.91 11.29 -7.13
C LEU A 132 31.80 12.81 -6.94
N SER A 133 30.69 13.33 -6.42
CA SER A 133 30.51 14.75 -6.13
C SER A 133 31.16 15.20 -4.81
N ALA A 134 31.39 14.26 -3.88
CA ALA A 134 31.88 14.52 -2.55
C ALA A 134 33.34 15.09 -2.54
N ASP A 135 33.69 15.82 -1.48
CA ASP A 135 35.08 16.23 -1.22
C ASP A 135 35.97 15.00 -1.02
N ILE A 136 35.42 13.99 -0.34
CA ILE A 136 36.09 12.72 -0.09
C ILE A 136 35.13 11.59 -0.50
N ALA A 137 35.58 10.76 -1.43
CA ALA A 137 34.84 9.53 -1.80
C ALA A 137 35.56 8.33 -1.19
N ALA A 138 34.83 7.54 -0.40
CA ALA A 138 35.37 6.38 0.28
C ALA A 138 34.46 5.17 0.09
N MET A 139 35.03 3.97 0.15
CA MET A 139 34.27 2.73 0.08
C MET A 139 34.76 1.74 1.14
N ALA A 140 33.86 0.93 1.66
CA ALA A 140 34.19 -0.22 2.51
C ALA A 140 34.66 -1.40 1.65
N PRO A 141 35.40 -2.36 2.22
CA PRO A 141 35.73 -3.60 1.54
C PRO A 141 34.47 -4.38 1.10
N ALA A 142 34.56 -5.04 -0.07
CA ALA A 142 33.48 -5.79 -0.69
C ALA A 142 32.22 -4.96 -0.99
N THR A 143 32.39 -3.68 -1.30
CA THR A 143 31.34 -2.80 -1.83
C THR A 143 31.55 -2.55 -3.32
N HIS A 144 30.55 -2.01 -4.01
CA HIS A 144 30.66 -1.68 -5.42
C HIS A 144 29.90 -0.38 -5.74
N THR A 145 30.29 0.23 -6.87
CA THR A 145 29.71 1.47 -7.37
C THR A 145 29.65 1.46 -8.90
N GLY A 146 28.95 2.41 -9.54
CA GLY A 146 28.81 2.47 -10.99
C GLY A 146 27.42 2.16 -11.48
N SER A 147 27.30 1.43 -12.61
CA SER A 147 26.01 1.06 -13.26
C SER A 147 25.05 2.24 -13.39
N ALA A 148 25.54 3.34 -13.97
CA ALA A 148 24.87 4.65 -13.93
C ALA A 148 24.15 5.03 -15.23
N THR A 149 23.83 4.06 -16.09
CA THR A 149 23.07 4.29 -17.33
C THR A 149 21.68 4.83 -17.00
N PRO A 150 21.29 6.02 -17.53
CA PRO A 150 19.97 6.58 -17.28
C PRO A 150 18.84 5.67 -17.79
N VAL A 151 17.86 5.42 -16.93
CA VAL A 151 16.65 4.68 -17.28
C VAL A 151 15.47 5.65 -17.29
N ILE A 152 14.76 5.73 -18.42
CA ILE A 152 13.57 6.57 -18.51
C ILE A 152 12.34 5.73 -18.25
N ALA A 153 11.55 6.19 -17.29
CA ALA A 153 10.23 5.66 -17.01
C ALA A 153 9.20 6.80 -17.05
N ILE A 154 8.15 6.66 -17.87
CA ILE A 154 7.03 7.60 -17.87
C ILE A 154 6.16 7.30 -16.67
N GLY A 155 6.06 8.27 -15.73
CA GLY A 155 5.27 8.15 -14.50
C GLY A 155 5.66 6.96 -13.62
N GLY A 156 6.92 6.49 -13.68
CA GLY A 156 7.37 5.29 -12.96
C GLY A 156 6.79 3.97 -13.49
N LEU A 157 5.96 4.00 -14.54
CA LEU A 157 5.07 2.89 -14.90
C LEU A 157 5.62 1.97 -15.99
N LEU A 158 6.42 2.48 -16.94
CA LEU A 158 6.95 1.67 -18.05
C LEU A 158 8.36 2.10 -18.42
N PRO A 159 9.34 1.17 -18.54
CA PRO A 159 10.55 1.46 -19.29
C PRO A 159 10.14 1.72 -20.74
N MET A 160 10.36 2.93 -21.19
CA MET A 160 10.08 3.30 -22.57
C MET A 160 11.19 2.74 -23.48
N GLN A 161 10.82 2.08 -24.57
CA GLN A 161 11.74 1.91 -25.67
C GLN A 161 11.96 3.29 -26.30
N ILE A 162 13.10 3.89 -25.98
CA ILE A 162 13.47 5.22 -26.45
C ILE A 162 14.16 5.05 -27.80
N ASP A 163 13.82 5.97 -28.71
CA ASP A 163 14.57 6.16 -29.93
C ASP A 163 16.07 6.36 -29.61
N GLU A 164 16.95 5.84 -30.46
CA GLU A 164 18.41 5.90 -30.29
C GLU A 164 18.91 7.34 -30.18
N ALA A 165 18.32 8.27 -30.91
CA ALA A 165 18.66 9.68 -30.85
C ALA A 165 18.38 10.30 -29.48
N LEU A 166 17.24 9.98 -28.88
CA LEU A 166 16.88 10.46 -27.55
C LEU A 166 17.78 9.84 -26.48
N ARG A 167 18.08 8.54 -26.58
CA ARG A 167 19.02 7.86 -25.66
C ARG A 167 20.40 8.51 -25.72
N LYS A 168 20.90 8.80 -26.92
CA LYS A 168 22.19 9.47 -27.11
C LYS A 168 22.22 10.86 -26.49
N LYS A 169 21.13 11.63 -26.65
CA LYS A 169 21.00 12.96 -26.04
C LYS A 169 21.04 12.87 -24.51
N ILE A 170 20.30 11.95 -23.91
CA ILE A 170 20.23 11.77 -22.44
C ILE A 170 21.57 11.33 -21.88
N ASN A 171 22.22 10.35 -22.51
CA ASN A 171 23.55 9.91 -22.10
C ASN A 171 24.58 11.05 -22.21
N SER A 172 24.50 11.87 -23.27
CA SER A 172 25.37 13.03 -23.44
C SER A 172 25.20 14.07 -22.33
N ASP A 173 23.94 14.38 -21.95
CA ASP A 173 23.63 15.28 -20.83
C ASP A 173 24.18 14.71 -19.51
N ALA A 174 23.90 13.42 -19.24
CA ALA A 174 24.37 12.73 -18.05
C ALA A 174 25.90 12.71 -17.94
N MET A 175 26.61 12.47 -19.04
CA MET A 175 28.11 12.54 -19.10
C MET A 175 28.60 13.95 -18.85
N ALA A 176 27.99 14.96 -19.48
CA ALA A 176 28.38 16.35 -19.28
C ALA A 176 28.18 16.78 -17.83
N PHE A 177 27.08 16.42 -17.22
CA PHE A 177 26.81 16.66 -15.81
C PHE A 177 27.85 15.98 -14.91
N LEU A 178 28.13 14.68 -15.12
CA LEU A 178 29.13 13.95 -14.36
C LEU A 178 30.52 14.62 -14.48
N ARG A 179 30.92 14.98 -15.69
CA ARG A 179 32.23 15.60 -15.97
C ARG A 179 32.39 16.94 -15.29
N SER A 180 31.33 17.74 -15.18
CA SER A 180 31.36 19.09 -14.62
C SER A 180 31.92 19.17 -13.19
N PHE A 181 31.78 18.11 -12.39
CA PHE A 181 32.31 18.05 -11.04
C PHE A 181 33.45 17.04 -10.86
N THR A 182 33.49 15.93 -11.62
CA THR A 182 34.55 14.92 -11.48
C THR A 182 35.93 15.46 -11.83
N GLU A 183 36.05 16.28 -12.90
CA GLU A 183 37.28 16.93 -13.27
C GLU A 183 37.81 17.86 -12.16
N ARG A 184 36.93 18.68 -11.59
CA ARG A 184 37.32 19.60 -10.49
C ARG A 184 37.70 18.85 -9.21
N ARG A 185 37.14 17.65 -8.99
CA ARG A 185 37.51 16.78 -7.88
C ARG A 185 38.79 15.97 -8.13
N GLY A 186 39.40 16.09 -9.30
CA GLY A 186 40.59 15.34 -9.67
C GLY A 186 40.35 13.84 -9.88
N ARG A 187 39.09 13.45 -10.11
CA ARG A 187 38.71 12.07 -10.41
C ARG A 187 38.80 11.80 -11.90
N ASN A 188 38.85 10.52 -12.28
CA ASN A 188 39.00 10.09 -13.67
C ASN A 188 37.65 10.15 -14.42
N PRO A 189 37.34 11.18 -15.24
CA PRO A 189 36.06 11.30 -15.91
C PRO A 189 35.90 10.27 -17.01
N ALA A 190 36.96 9.87 -17.71
CA ALA A 190 36.85 8.94 -18.83
C ALA A 190 36.38 7.52 -18.40
N LEU A 191 36.87 7.04 -17.25
CA LEU A 191 36.40 5.79 -16.68
C LEU A 191 35.03 5.93 -16.03
N ALA A 192 34.74 7.09 -15.41
CA ALA A 192 33.41 7.34 -14.84
C ALA A 192 32.32 7.39 -15.92
N GLU A 193 32.59 7.91 -17.12
CA GLU A 193 31.65 7.92 -18.24
C GLU A 193 31.28 6.50 -18.74
N LYS A 194 32.14 5.49 -18.54
CA LYS A 194 31.79 4.09 -18.87
C LYS A 194 30.69 3.53 -18.00
N ALA A 195 30.53 4.01 -16.77
CA ALA A 195 29.40 3.64 -15.94
C ALA A 195 28.06 4.09 -16.54
N ILE A 196 28.06 5.16 -17.36
CA ILE A 196 26.89 5.68 -18.06
C ILE A 196 26.66 4.98 -19.39
N THR A 197 27.72 4.89 -20.20
CA THR A 197 27.62 4.42 -21.60
C THR A 197 27.54 2.91 -21.72
N GLU A 198 28.27 2.19 -20.88
CA GLU A 198 28.42 0.74 -20.89
C GLU A 198 27.71 0.06 -19.70
N GLY A 199 27.23 0.85 -18.72
CA GLY A 199 26.66 0.32 -17.48
C GLY A 199 27.71 -0.33 -16.57
N THR A 200 28.98 0.01 -16.71
CA THR A 200 30.08 -0.62 -15.98
C THR A 200 29.96 -0.37 -14.47
N ALA A 201 30.13 -1.42 -13.67
CA ALA A 201 30.26 -1.34 -12.22
C ALA A 201 31.71 -1.56 -11.81
N PHE A 202 32.11 -1.01 -10.67
CA PHE A 202 33.45 -1.06 -10.13
C PHE A 202 33.43 -1.54 -8.68
N THR A 203 34.29 -2.46 -8.34
CA THR A 203 34.60 -2.82 -6.96
C THR A 203 35.36 -1.68 -6.28
N GLU A 204 35.45 -1.71 -4.94
CA GLU A 204 36.22 -0.70 -4.19
C GLU A 204 37.69 -0.59 -4.64
N LYS A 205 38.29 -1.72 -5.02
CA LYS A 205 39.69 -1.75 -5.49
C LYS A 205 39.84 -1.11 -6.88
N GLU A 206 38.97 -1.51 -7.81
CA GLU A 206 38.95 -0.95 -9.16
C GLU A 206 38.65 0.56 -9.13
N ALA A 207 37.72 0.98 -8.26
CA ALA A 207 37.37 2.39 -8.09
C ALA A 207 38.55 3.21 -7.53
N LEU A 208 39.35 2.64 -6.62
CA LEU A 208 40.56 3.28 -6.09
C LEU A 208 41.67 3.35 -7.13
N GLU A 209 41.94 2.25 -7.83
CA GLU A 209 42.93 2.19 -8.91
C GLU A 209 42.59 3.14 -10.05
N ALA A 210 41.32 3.26 -10.37
CA ALA A 210 40.78 4.17 -11.37
C ALA A 210 40.74 5.63 -10.92
N ARG A 211 41.12 5.95 -9.69
CA ARG A 211 41.07 7.30 -9.08
C ARG A 211 39.63 7.86 -9.07
N MET A 212 38.64 7.02 -8.91
CA MET A 212 37.25 7.42 -8.70
C MET A 212 36.92 7.66 -7.23
N ILE A 213 37.66 6.97 -6.34
CA ILE A 213 37.57 7.19 -4.89
C ILE A 213 38.92 7.53 -4.31
N ASP A 214 38.95 8.10 -3.13
CA ASP A 214 40.14 8.61 -2.46
C ASP A 214 40.81 7.58 -1.53
N LEU A 215 39.99 6.66 -0.97
CA LEU A 215 40.49 5.65 -0.03
C LEU A 215 39.45 4.51 0.18
N ILE A 216 39.95 3.40 0.73
CA ILE A 216 39.16 2.31 1.26
C ILE A 216 39.28 2.32 2.79
N ALA A 217 38.18 2.26 3.51
CA ALA A 217 38.14 2.23 4.97
C ALA A 217 37.31 1.03 5.46
N ASN A 218 37.76 0.35 6.52
CA ASN A 218 37.09 -0.83 7.04
C ASN A 218 35.88 -0.50 7.93
N SER A 219 35.86 0.72 8.49
CA SER A 219 34.81 1.20 9.36
C SER A 219 34.76 2.74 9.34
N PRO A 220 33.69 3.37 9.85
CA PRO A 220 33.66 4.81 10.02
C PRO A 220 34.79 5.35 10.90
N ASP A 221 35.22 4.61 11.92
CA ASP A 221 36.35 5.01 12.76
C ASP A 221 37.68 4.93 12.01
N ASP A 222 37.85 3.93 11.15
CA ASP A 222 39.00 3.80 10.27
C ASP A 222 39.02 4.94 9.23
N LEU A 223 37.87 5.28 8.68
CA LEU A 223 37.70 6.44 7.77
C LEU A 223 38.23 7.74 8.43
N LEU A 224 37.72 8.04 9.66
CA LEU A 224 38.11 9.26 10.35
C LEU A 224 39.61 9.28 10.71
N LYS A 225 40.20 8.13 11.09
CA LYS A 225 41.62 8.03 11.35
C LYS A 225 42.48 8.29 10.11
N GLN A 226 42.07 7.79 8.93
CA GLN A 226 42.76 8.02 7.66
C GLN A 226 42.62 9.46 7.16
N LEU A 227 41.55 10.17 7.57
CA LEU A 227 41.29 11.54 7.18
C LEU A 227 41.90 12.58 8.14
N ASP A 228 42.23 12.20 9.37
CA ASP A 228 42.80 13.13 10.33
C ASP A 228 44.16 13.67 9.86
N GLY A 229 44.34 14.99 9.84
CA GLY A 229 45.50 15.67 9.33
C GLY A 229 45.59 15.74 7.80
N ARG A 230 44.65 15.15 7.05
CA ARG A 230 44.69 15.19 5.58
C ARG A 230 44.27 16.55 5.04
N ALA A 231 45.05 17.08 4.12
CA ALA A 231 44.67 18.27 3.34
C ALA A 231 43.76 17.84 2.17
N ILE A 232 42.60 18.45 2.06
CA ILE A 232 41.62 18.23 0.99
C ILE A 232 41.43 19.50 0.18
N SER A 233 41.14 19.33 -1.11
CA SER A 233 40.75 20.44 -2.00
C SER A 233 39.24 20.49 -2.10
N ARG A 234 38.66 21.62 -1.75
CA ARG A 234 37.23 21.89 -1.84
C ARG A 234 36.82 22.18 -3.29
N PHE A 235 35.53 22.13 -3.58
CA PHE A 235 34.99 22.38 -4.91
C PHE A 235 35.23 23.83 -5.39
N ASP A 236 35.29 24.80 -4.46
CA ASP A 236 35.62 26.20 -4.71
C ASP A 236 37.14 26.47 -4.95
N GLY A 237 37.98 25.43 -4.84
CA GLY A 237 39.43 25.50 -4.97
C GLY A 237 40.17 25.80 -3.68
N THR A 238 39.50 26.06 -2.59
CA THR A 238 40.12 26.24 -1.27
C THR A 238 40.70 24.91 -0.75
N LYS A 239 41.78 25.00 0.06
CA LYS A 239 42.38 23.85 0.72
C LYS A 239 42.10 23.91 2.20
N THR A 240 41.59 22.80 2.74
CA THR A 240 41.28 22.66 4.16
C THR A 240 41.96 21.43 4.73
N THR A 241 42.64 21.58 5.87
CA THR A 241 43.21 20.44 6.59
C THR A 241 42.23 19.98 7.63
N LEU A 242 41.89 18.71 7.58
CA LEU A 242 40.92 18.10 8.52
C LEU A 242 41.61 17.87 9.86
N SER A 243 40.96 18.30 10.94
CA SER A 243 41.36 17.98 12.32
C SER A 243 40.26 17.20 12.95
N LEU A 244 40.40 15.88 13.04
CA LEU A 244 39.36 14.94 13.45
C LEU A 244 39.76 14.13 14.68
N LYS A 245 40.92 14.43 15.25
CA LYS A 245 41.38 13.73 16.48
C LYS A 245 40.36 13.90 17.62
N ASN A 246 39.89 12.79 18.15
CA ASN A 246 38.85 12.76 19.21
C ASN A 246 37.56 13.51 18.83
N ALA A 247 37.22 13.57 17.54
CA ALA A 247 36.01 14.21 17.08
C ALA A 247 34.75 13.56 17.72
N ALA A 248 33.85 14.40 18.17
CA ALA A 248 32.51 13.96 18.61
C ALA A 248 31.69 13.59 17.37
N ARG A 249 31.15 12.36 17.34
CA ARG A 249 30.30 11.88 16.26
C ARG A 249 28.86 12.03 16.69
N ILE A 250 28.07 12.76 15.93
CA ILE A 250 26.65 12.96 16.20
C ILE A 250 25.86 12.49 14.98
N PRO A 251 24.97 11.49 15.15
CA PRO A 251 24.09 11.10 14.08
C PRO A 251 23.02 12.18 13.87
N PHE A 252 22.81 12.57 12.61
CA PHE A 252 21.69 13.40 12.23
C PHE A 252 20.53 12.48 11.82
N GLU A 253 19.44 12.54 12.56
CA GLU A 253 18.30 11.67 12.33
C GLU A 253 17.23 12.34 11.47
N LEU A 254 16.50 11.51 10.71
CA LEU A 254 15.27 11.95 10.04
C LEU A 254 14.32 12.61 11.03
N SER A 255 13.78 13.77 10.69
CA SER A 255 12.72 14.43 11.46
C SER A 255 11.46 13.56 11.52
N THR A 256 10.58 13.81 12.49
CA THR A 256 9.31 13.08 12.63
C THR A 256 8.47 13.14 11.35
N ARG A 257 8.48 14.29 10.68
CA ARG A 257 7.81 14.49 9.39
C ARG A 257 8.39 13.59 8.30
N GLN A 258 9.72 13.54 8.17
CA GLN A 258 10.40 12.69 7.20
C GLN A 258 10.21 11.21 7.50
N LYS A 259 10.29 10.79 8.78
CA LYS A 259 9.99 9.42 9.21
C LYS A 259 8.55 9.01 8.83
N PHE A 260 7.59 9.92 9.00
CA PHE A 260 6.20 9.70 8.60
C PHE A 260 6.04 9.55 7.08
N LEU A 261 6.61 10.47 6.31
CA LEU A 261 6.56 10.42 4.84
C LEU A 261 7.24 9.17 4.29
N ALA A 262 8.43 8.82 4.80
CA ALA A 262 9.14 7.60 4.43
C ALA A 262 8.32 6.33 4.72
N ARG A 263 7.52 6.35 5.81
CA ARG A 263 6.62 5.25 6.13
C ARG A 263 5.47 5.12 5.14
N ILE A 264 4.90 6.25 4.71
CA ILE A 264 3.79 6.28 3.74
C ILE A 264 4.23 5.73 2.37
N VAL A 265 5.47 5.99 1.95
CA VAL A 265 6.01 5.53 0.66
C VAL A 265 6.36 4.03 0.66
N GLN A 266 6.32 3.34 1.81
CA GLN A 266 6.54 1.89 1.84
C GLN A 266 5.46 1.14 1.04
N PRO A 267 5.84 0.16 0.19
CA PRO A 267 4.91 -0.60 -0.64
C PRO A 267 3.71 -1.20 0.11
N ASP A 268 3.97 -1.75 1.28
CA ASP A 268 2.96 -2.34 2.16
C ASP A 268 1.93 -1.31 2.62
N VAL A 269 2.40 -0.12 3.02
CA VAL A 269 1.53 0.96 3.48
C VAL A 269 0.71 1.53 2.33
N VAL A 270 1.31 1.71 1.16
CA VAL A 270 0.61 2.17 -0.04
C VAL A 270 -0.52 1.23 -0.43
N PHE A 271 -0.28 -0.08 -0.40
CA PHE A 271 -1.32 -1.07 -0.71
C PHE A 271 -2.48 -1.01 0.30
N VAL A 272 -2.18 -0.91 1.59
CA VAL A 272 -3.21 -0.76 2.64
C VAL A 272 -3.99 0.55 2.46
N LEU A 273 -3.32 1.67 2.19
CA LEU A 273 -3.96 2.95 1.93
C LEU A 273 -4.87 2.91 0.70
N LEU A 274 -4.46 2.23 -0.38
CA LEU A 274 -5.30 2.03 -1.56
C LEU A 274 -6.59 1.27 -1.22
N ILE A 275 -6.47 0.15 -0.50
CA ILE A 275 -7.65 -0.65 -0.09
C ILE A 275 -8.58 0.19 0.79
N LEU A 276 -8.05 0.84 1.83
CA LEU A 276 -8.85 1.67 2.75
C LEU A 276 -9.48 2.85 2.02
N GLY A 277 -8.73 3.46 1.09
CA GLY A 277 -9.23 4.56 0.25
C GLY A 277 -10.43 4.17 -0.56
N VAL A 278 -10.32 3.06 -1.30
CA VAL A 278 -11.41 2.57 -2.16
C VAL A 278 -12.59 2.08 -1.33
N LEU A 279 -12.37 1.32 -0.25
CA LEU A 279 -13.44 0.85 0.63
C LEU A 279 -14.18 1.99 1.30
N GLY A 280 -13.47 3.01 1.78
CA GLY A 280 -14.08 4.18 2.40
C GLY A 280 -14.98 4.94 1.43
N LEU A 281 -14.49 5.22 0.22
CA LEU A 281 -15.30 5.85 -0.82
C LEU A 281 -16.48 4.97 -1.26
N TYR A 282 -16.26 3.67 -1.45
CA TYR A 282 -17.35 2.74 -1.79
C TYR A 282 -18.47 2.75 -0.74
N THR A 283 -18.09 2.77 0.55
CA THR A 283 -19.08 2.80 1.65
C THR A 283 -19.91 4.07 1.61
N GLU A 284 -19.29 5.24 1.33
CA GLU A 284 -20.01 6.50 1.22
C GLU A 284 -20.98 6.51 0.02
N PHE A 285 -20.53 5.98 -1.14
CA PHE A 285 -21.40 5.90 -2.33
C PHE A 285 -22.57 4.95 -2.18
N THR A 286 -22.41 3.87 -1.40
CA THR A 286 -23.48 2.88 -1.19
C THR A 286 -24.40 3.23 -0.03
N HIS A 287 -23.92 3.99 0.96
CA HIS A 287 -24.66 4.42 2.14
C HIS A 287 -24.48 5.92 2.38
N PRO A 288 -25.08 6.79 1.54
CA PRO A 288 -24.91 8.23 1.65
C PRO A 288 -25.33 8.72 3.04
N GLY A 289 -24.46 9.55 3.67
CA GLY A 289 -24.70 10.12 4.99
C GLY A 289 -23.87 9.53 6.13
N VAL A 290 -23.06 8.53 5.89
CA VAL A 290 -22.09 8.03 6.89
C VAL A 290 -20.81 8.85 6.92
N ILE A 291 -20.65 9.83 6.08
CA ILE A 291 -19.56 10.84 5.87
C ILE A 291 -18.15 10.40 6.28
N LEU A 292 -17.95 9.84 7.47
CA LEU A 292 -16.63 9.51 8.01
C LEU A 292 -15.82 8.52 7.16
N PRO A 293 -16.36 7.38 6.69
CA PRO A 293 -15.61 6.46 5.83
C PRO A 293 -15.19 7.11 4.50
N GLY A 294 -16.05 7.97 3.92
CA GLY A 294 -15.75 8.69 2.70
C GLY A 294 -14.59 9.67 2.86
N VAL A 295 -14.58 10.45 3.94
CA VAL A 295 -13.51 11.41 4.26
C VAL A 295 -12.20 10.67 4.51
N VAL A 296 -12.20 9.65 5.37
CA VAL A 296 -10.99 8.85 5.66
C VAL A 296 -10.51 8.14 4.40
N GLY A 297 -11.42 7.56 3.62
CA GLY A 297 -11.11 6.91 2.35
C GLY A 297 -10.49 7.88 1.34
N GLY A 298 -11.03 9.09 1.22
CA GLY A 298 -10.49 10.13 0.36
C GLY A 298 -9.06 10.52 0.75
N ILE A 299 -8.80 10.73 2.04
CA ILE A 299 -7.45 11.02 2.55
C ILE A 299 -6.49 9.86 2.25
N CYS A 300 -6.89 8.61 2.56
CA CYS A 300 -6.07 7.42 2.27
C CYS A 300 -5.74 7.31 0.78
N LEU A 301 -6.70 7.57 -0.10
CA LEU A 301 -6.48 7.50 -1.54
C LEU A 301 -5.52 8.59 -2.04
N ILE A 302 -5.66 9.83 -1.56
CA ILE A 302 -4.75 10.92 -1.90
C ILE A 302 -3.32 10.60 -1.45
N LEU A 303 -3.14 10.09 -0.21
CA LEU A 303 -1.83 9.69 0.30
C LEU A 303 -1.24 8.52 -0.49
N ALA A 304 -2.07 7.54 -0.87
CA ALA A 304 -1.62 6.43 -1.71
C ALA A 304 -1.18 6.90 -3.10
N LEU A 305 -1.94 7.77 -3.75
CA LEU A 305 -1.60 8.34 -5.05
C LEU A 305 -0.32 9.20 -4.98
N TYR A 306 -0.15 9.96 -3.90
CA TYR A 306 1.08 10.70 -3.65
C TYR A 306 2.28 9.75 -3.53
N ALA A 307 2.17 8.69 -2.73
CA ALA A 307 3.25 7.72 -2.54
C ALA A 307 3.59 6.93 -3.82
N LEU A 308 2.60 6.64 -4.67
CA LEU A 308 2.80 5.94 -5.93
C LEU A 308 3.69 6.73 -6.92
N ASN A 309 3.79 8.07 -6.79
CA ASN A 309 4.71 8.86 -7.62
C ASN A 309 6.20 8.57 -7.35
N PHE A 310 6.52 8.01 -6.16
CA PHE A 310 7.89 7.70 -5.76
C PHE A 310 8.26 6.22 -5.95
N LEU A 311 7.29 5.38 -6.30
CA LEU A 311 7.46 3.94 -6.41
C LEU A 311 7.42 3.47 -7.87
N PRO A 312 8.21 2.45 -8.23
CA PRO A 312 8.14 1.83 -9.56
C PRO A 312 6.87 0.98 -9.70
N VAL A 313 5.76 1.65 -10.00
CA VAL A 313 4.44 1.00 -10.14
C VAL A 313 4.34 0.26 -11.47
N ARG A 314 3.79 -0.94 -11.46
CA ARG A 314 3.45 -1.69 -12.68
C ARG A 314 1.97 -1.57 -12.99
N LEU A 315 1.66 -1.12 -14.19
CA LEU A 315 0.28 -1.03 -14.68
C LEU A 315 -0.49 -2.34 -14.55
N ALA A 316 0.16 -3.49 -14.78
CA ALA A 316 -0.47 -4.80 -14.64
C ALA A 316 -0.99 -5.03 -13.21
N GLY A 317 -0.24 -4.67 -12.18
CA GLY A 317 -0.69 -4.76 -10.78
C GLY A 317 -1.85 -3.81 -10.49
N LEU A 318 -1.77 -2.58 -10.98
CA LEU A 318 -2.83 -1.59 -10.83
C LEU A 318 -4.13 -2.05 -11.52
N PHE A 319 -4.04 -2.54 -12.76
CA PHE A 319 -5.21 -3.07 -13.47
C PHE A 319 -5.82 -4.29 -12.79
N LEU A 320 -5.02 -5.17 -12.21
CA LEU A 320 -5.52 -6.32 -11.45
C LEU A 320 -6.27 -5.88 -10.18
N ILE A 321 -5.81 -4.83 -9.49
CA ILE A 321 -6.52 -4.27 -8.32
C ILE A 321 -7.84 -3.64 -8.76
N VAL A 322 -7.83 -2.85 -9.83
CA VAL A 322 -9.06 -2.26 -10.39
C VAL A 322 -10.03 -3.35 -10.83
N LEU A 323 -9.56 -4.40 -11.50
CA LEU A 323 -10.37 -5.54 -11.91
C LEU A 323 -10.98 -6.27 -10.71
N ALA A 324 -10.21 -6.44 -9.62
CA ALA A 324 -10.72 -7.02 -8.38
C ALA A 324 -11.90 -6.21 -7.81
N LEU A 325 -11.78 -4.88 -7.79
CA LEU A 325 -12.84 -3.99 -7.33
C LEU A 325 -14.09 -4.09 -8.21
N VAL A 326 -13.91 -4.13 -9.53
CA VAL A 326 -15.01 -4.34 -10.48
C VAL A 326 -15.72 -5.66 -10.19
N PHE A 327 -14.96 -6.75 -9.97
CA PHE A 327 -15.54 -8.05 -9.64
C PHE A 327 -16.32 -8.03 -8.32
N PHE A 328 -15.82 -7.38 -7.28
CA PHE A 328 -16.55 -7.26 -6.00
C PHE A 328 -17.83 -6.43 -6.14
N ILE A 329 -17.79 -5.34 -6.91
CA ILE A 329 -18.98 -4.51 -7.18
C ILE A 329 -20.01 -5.28 -7.99
N LEU A 330 -19.59 -6.03 -9.01
CA LEU A 330 -20.47 -6.84 -9.84
C LEU A 330 -21.10 -7.99 -9.03
N GLU A 331 -20.33 -8.68 -8.16
CA GLU A 331 -20.85 -9.72 -7.28
C GLU A 331 -21.94 -9.17 -6.33
N ALA A 332 -21.75 -7.94 -5.83
CA ALA A 332 -22.74 -7.29 -4.97
C ALA A 332 -24.06 -6.95 -5.71
N LYS A 333 -24.00 -6.68 -7.02
CA LYS A 333 -25.16 -6.32 -7.86
C LYS A 333 -25.79 -7.52 -8.57
N MET A 334 -24.95 -8.48 -8.97
CA MET A 334 -25.35 -9.63 -9.78
C MET A 334 -24.87 -10.89 -9.07
N PRO A 335 -25.74 -11.61 -8.32
CA PRO A 335 -25.31 -12.79 -7.56
C PRO A 335 -24.81 -13.89 -8.49
N SER A 336 -23.50 -13.91 -8.73
CA SER A 336 -22.82 -14.93 -9.55
C SER A 336 -22.43 -16.18 -8.75
N HIS A 337 -23.03 -16.34 -7.56
CA HIS A 337 -22.76 -17.47 -6.65
C HIS A 337 -21.32 -17.53 -6.16
N GLY A 338 -20.63 -16.37 -6.10
CA GLY A 338 -19.27 -16.23 -5.58
C GLY A 338 -18.15 -16.43 -6.62
N VAL A 339 -18.46 -16.69 -7.88
CA VAL A 339 -17.46 -16.84 -8.94
C VAL A 339 -16.70 -15.51 -9.16
N LEU A 340 -17.42 -14.40 -9.24
CA LEU A 340 -16.82 -13.07 -9.35
C LEU A 340 -16.04 -12.69 -8.10
N ALA A 341 -16.58 -13.04 -6.90
CA ALA A 341 -15.87 -12.80 -5.64
C ALA A 341 -14.53 -13.56 -5.58
N LEU A 342 -14.50 -14.83 -6.01
CA LEU A 342 -13.25 -15.61 -6.10
C LEU A 342 -12.27 -14.98 -7.09
N GLY A 343 -12.75 -14.60 -8.27
CA GLY A 343 -11.95 -13.87 -9.26
C GLY A 343 -11.39 -12.56 -8.70
N GLY A 344 -12.20 -11.82 -7.93
CA GLY A 344 -11.80 -10.60 -7.24
C GLY A 344 -10.69 -10.82 -6.21
N VAL A 345 -10.81 -11.85 -5.39
CA VAL A 345 -9.76 -12.22 -4.41
C VAL A 345 -8.44 -12.56 -5.10
N ILE A 346 -8.49 -13.41 -6.14
CA ILE A 346 -7.30 -13.78 -6.91
C ILE A 346 -6.67 -12.56 -7.58
N SER A 347 -7.48 -11.73 -8.23
CA SER A 347 -7.01 -10.52 -8.90
C SER A 347 -6.41 -9.51 -7.90
N MET A 348 -7.00 -9.33 -6.72
CA MET A 348 -6.49 -8.44 -5.68
C MET A 348 -5.15 -8.94 -5.13
N PHE A 349 -5.03 -10.23 -4.85
CA PHE A 349 -3.79 -10.82 -4.35
C PHE A 349 -2.65 -10.70 -5.38
N LEU A 350 -2.90 -11.09 -6.63
CA LEU A 350 -1.91 -10.96 -7.70
C LEU A 350 -1.61 -9.48 -7.98
N GLY A 351 -2.63 -8.63 -7.93
CA GLY A 351 -2.47 -7.18 -8.09
C GLY A 351 -1.57 -6.59 -7.03
N ALA A 352 -1.72 -6.98 -5.76
CA ALA A 352 -0.83 -6.57 -4.67
C ALA A 352 0.62 -6.96 -4.94
N LEU A 353 0.87 -8.22 -5.32
CA LEU A 353 2.21 -8.73 -5.58
C LEU A 353 2.88 -8.10 -6.81
N PHE A 354 2.08 -7.72 -7.81
CA PHE A 354 2.58 -7.13 -9.04
C PHE A 354 2.57 -5.60 -9.06
N LEU A 355 1.93 -4.95 -8.05
CA LEU A 355 1.79 -3.51 -8.00
C LEU A 355 3.14 -2.79 -8.03
N ILE A 356 4.06 -3.23 -7.17
CA ILE A 356 5.37 -2.64 -7.00
C ILE A 356 6.41 -3.75 -7.12
N ARG A 357 7.20 -3.71 -8.18
CA ARG A 357 8.30 -4.64 -8.38
C ARG A 357 9.40 -3.95 -9.16
N SER A 358 10.53 -3.73 -8.50
CA SER A 358 11.72 -3.21 -9.13
C SER A 358 12.83 -4.26 -9.08
N PRO A 359 13.58 -4.49 -10.16
CA PRO A 359 14.82 -5.27 -10.09
C PRO A 359 15.89 -4.57 -9.22
N LEU A 360 15.73 -3.28 -8.95
CA LEU A 360 16.68 -2.44 -8.21
C LEU A 360 16.37 -2.39 -6.70
N THR A 361 15.13 -2.63 -6.30
CA THR A 361 14.72 -2.66 -4.88
C THR A 361 14.20 -4.04 -4.52
N PRO A 362 14.85 -4.79 -3.63
CA PRO A 362 14.26 -5.99 -3.05
C PRO A 362 13.09 -5.55 -2.16
N GLY A 363 11.86 -5.73 -2.62
CA GLY A 363 10.68 -5.49 -1.81
C GLY A 363 9.53 -4.83 -2.59
N GLY A 364 8.61 -5.65 -3.10
CA GLY A 364 7.24 -5.24 -3.42
C GLY A 364 6.36 -5.32 -2.18
N VAL A 365 5.05 -5.35 -2.37
CA VAL A 365 4.10 -5.63 -1.28
C VAL A 365 4.42 -7.01 -0.70
N SER A 366 4.60 -7.08 0.61
CA SER A 366 4.90 -8.35 1.29
C SER A 366 3.72 -9.32 1.17
N ILE A 367 4.02 -10.62 1.06
CA ILE A 367 2.98 -11.66 0.97
C ILE A 367 2.04 -11.59 2.17
N GLY A 368 2.58 -11.28 3.37
CA GLY A 368 1.77 -11.13 4.58
C GLY A 368 0.74 -10.02 4.49
N VAL A 369 1.12 -8.85 3.98
CA VAL A 369 0.22 -7.70 3.79
C VAL A 369 -0.75 -7.95 2.64
N ALA A 370 -0.28 -8.56 1.53
CA ALA A 370 -1.16 -8.96 0.44
C ALA A 370 -2.25 -9.93 0.90
N LEU A 371 -1.90 -10.93 1.73
CA LEU A 371 -2.88 -11.83 2.33
C LEU A 371 -3.79 -11.11 3.33
N ALA A 372 -3.24 -10.28 4.21
CA ALA A 372 -4.04 -9.51 5.19
C ALA A 372 -5.06 -8.60 4.51
N GLY A 373 -4.72 -8.02 3.36
CA GLY A 373 -5.66 -7.22 2.55
C GLY A 373 -6.70 -8.05 1.80
N THR A 374 -6.38 -9.29 1.39
CA THR A 374 -7.28 -10.10 0.56
C THR A 374 -8.13 -11.10 1.34
N VAL A 375 -7.64 -11.64 2.45
CA VAL A 375 -8.35 -12.65 3.28
C VAL A 375 -9.71 -12.16 3.79
N PRO A 376 -9.91 -10.92 4.26
CA PRO A 376 -11.23 -10.44 4.66
C PRO A 376 -12.26 -10.54 3.53
N PHE A 377 -11.88 -10.19 2.29
CA PHE A 377 -12.77 -10.33 1.13
C PHE A 377 -13.06 -11.79 0.81
N ALA A 378 -12.09 -12.68 0.94
CA ALA A 378 -12.28 -14.12 0.76
C ALA A 378 -13.26 -14.69 1.80
N ILE A 379 -13.15 -14.28 3.06
CA ILE A 379 -14.07 -14.71 4.13
C ILE A 379 -15.49 -14.23 3.82
N ILE A 380 -15.64 -12.96 3.43
CA ILE A 380 -16.97 -12.40 3.06
C ILE A 380 -17.53 -13.16 1.86
N ALA A 381 -16.71 -13.43 0.83
CA ALA A 381 -17.12 -14.17 -0.35
C ALA A 381 -17.62 -15.59 0.00
N VAL A 382 -16.88 -16.33 0.82
CA VAL A 382 -17.25 -17.67 1.28
C VAL A 382 -18.52 -17.64 2.14
N PHE A 383 -18.65 -16.64 3.01
CA PHE A 383 -19.84 -16.46 3.84
C PHE A 383 -21.09 -16.20 2.99
N LEU A 384 -21.00 -15.27 2.04
CA LEU A 384 -22.10 -14.98 1.10
C LEU A 384 -22.46 -16.20 0.26
N MET A 385 -21.47 -16.91 -0.25
CA MET A 385 -21.66 -18.16 -0.98
C MET A 385 -22.45 -19.20 -0.15
N ARG A 386 -22.07 -19.40 1.12
CA ARG A 386 -22.77 -20.31 2.03
C ARG A 386 -24.22 -19.88 2.25
N LEU A 387 -24.47 -18.58 2.40
CA LEU A 387 -25.85 -18.06 2.55
C LEU A 387 -26.68 -18.35 1.30
N VAL A 388 -26.15 -18.12 0.11
CA VAL A 388 -26.86 -18.39 -1.16
C VAL A 388 -27.16 -19.90 -1.31
N LEU A 389 -26.15 -20.76 -1.05
CA LEU A 389 -26.35 -22.21 -1.11
C LEU A 389 -27.38 -22.72 -0.10
N ARG A 390 -27.40 -22.11 1.10
CA ARG A 390 -28.40 -22.43 2.14
C ARG A 390 -29.80 -21.96 1.74
N SER A 391 -29.92 -20.76 1.18
CA SER A 391 -31.21 -20.20 0.70
C SER A 391 -31.80 -21.04 -0.42
N ARG A 392 -31.01 -21.63 -1.30
CA ARG A 392 -31.49 -22.54 -2.35
C ARG A 392 -32.08 -23.84 -1.81
N LYS A 393 -31.71 -24.27 -0.61
CA LYS A 393 -32.26 -25.47 0.04
C LYS A 393 -33.58 -25.17 0.79
N TRP A 394 -33.93 -23.90 0.95
CA TRP A 394 -35.23 -23.57 1.53
C TRP A 394 -36.30 -23.85 0.49
N LYS A 395 -37.20 -24.76 0.83
CA LYS A 395 -38.41 -24.94 0.06
C LYS A 395 -39.16 -23.62 0.05
N THR A 396 -39.58 -23.18 -1.13
CA THR A 396 -40.46 -22.01 -1.27
C THR A 396 -41.73 -22.30 -0.48
N ALA A 397 -41.90 -21.60 0.64
CA ALA A 397 -43.10 -21.72 1.50
C ALA A 397 -44.22 -20.80 1.00
N THR A 398 -44.29 -20.51 -0.28
CA THR A 398 -45.28 -19.62 -0.88
C THR A 398 -45.75 -20.19 -2.20
N GLY A 399 -47.08 -20.29 -2.35
CA GLY A 399 -47.73 -20.71 -3.58
C GLY A 399 -48.47 -22.03 -3.46
N ARG A 400 -48.87 -22.60 -4.61
CA ARG A 400 -49.69 -23.80 -4.70
C ARG A 400 -49.12 -25.03 -3.97
N GLU A 401 -47.77 -25.13 -3.92
CA GLU A 401 -47.10 -26.27 -3.27
C GLU A 401 -47.18 -26.26 -1.74
N GLU A 402 -47.37 -25.09 -1.11
CA GLU A 402 -47.55 -24.96 0.34
C GLU A 402 -48.95 -25.44 0.78
N LEU A 403 -49.96 -25.25 -0.10
CA LEU A 403 -51.32 -25.64 0.18
C LEU A 403 -51.54 -27.16 0.09
N ILE A 404 -50.76 -27.85 -0.75
CA ILE A 404 -50.88 -29.32 -0.91
C ILE A 404 -50.38 -30.01 0.36
N GLY A 405 -51.23 -30.80 0.98
CA GLY A 405 -50.99 -31.49 2.24
C GLY A 405 -51.34 -30.69 3.50
N SER A 406 -51.67 -29.39 3.36
CA SER A 406 -52.17 -28.56 4.47
C SER A 406 -53.60 -28.97 4.88
N GLN A 407 -53.94 -28.65 6.13
CA GLN A 407 -55.29 -28.86 6.64
C GLN A 407 -56.14 -27.61 6.54
N GLY A 408 -57.37 -27.73 6.15
CA GLY A 408 -58.38 -26.68 6.15
C GLY A 408 -59.65 -27.10 6.88
N VAL A 409 -60.46 -26.12 7.26
CA VAL A 409 -61.81 -26.36 7.90
C VAL A 409 -62.85 -25.97 6.91
N VAL A 410 -63.81 -26.89 6.71
CA VAL A 410 -64.98 -26.66 5.85
C VAL A 410 -65.85 -25.57 6.46
N VAL A 411 -66.09 -24.49 5.72
CA VAL A 411 -66.90 -23.34 6.12
C VAL A 411 -68.36 -23.44 5.49
N LYS A 412 -68.42 -24.03 4.29
CA LYS A 412 -69.68 -24.30 3.60
C LYS A 412 -69.67 -25.74 3.09
N LEU A 413 -70.75 -26.49 3.36
CA LEU A 413 -70.92 -27.90 3.01
C LEU A 413 -70.30 -28.22 1.63
N LEU A 414 -69.42 -29.24 1.58
CA LEU A 414 -68.93 -29.83 0.36
C LEU A 414 -69.82 -31.02 -0.03
N GLN A 415 -70.43 -30.93 -1.22
CA GLN A 415 -71.17 -32.08 -1.80
C GLN A 415 -70.32 -32.69 -2.93
N SER A 416 -70.45 -33.97 -3.18
CA SER A 416 -69.71 -34.63 -4.26
C SER A 416 -69.98 -33.95 -5.59
N GLY A 417 -68.94 -33.43 -6.24
CA GLY A 417 -69.00 -32.71 -7.52
C GLY A 417 -69.57 -31.29 -7.45
N ALA A 418 -69.85 -30.72 -6.25
CA ALA A 418 -70.25 -29.32 -6.09
C ALA A 418 -69.21 -28.48 -5.31
N GLU A 419 -69.18 -27.21 -5.61
CA GLU A 419 -68.27 -26.28 -4.98
C GLU A 419 -68.73 -25.85 -3.58
N GLY A 420 -67.83 -25.89 -2.62
CA GLY A 420 -68.01 -25.33 -1.29
C GLY A 420 -66.86 -24.41 -0.90
N LEU A 421 -66.75 -24.07 0.39
CA LEU A 421 -65.72 -23.18 0.91
C LEU A 421 -65.01 -23.86 2.06
N VAL A 422 -63.63 -23.76 1.95
CA VAL A 422 -62.74 -24.26 2.99
C VAL A 422 -61.83 -23.09 3.43
N ARG A 423 -61.62 -22.97 4.72
CA ARG A 423 -60.68 -22.00 5.31
C ARG A 423 -59.34 -22.66 5.52
N VAL A 424 -58.29 -22.10 4.85
CA VAL A 424 -56.91 -22.58 4.93
C VAL A 424 -56.02 -21.40 5.28
N HIS A 425 -55.19 -21.51 6.32
CA HIS A 425 -54.29 -20.45 6.82
C HIS A 425 -54.96 -19.07 7.02
N GLY A 426 -56.27 -19.08 7.32
CA GLY A 426 -57.07 -17.86 7.54
C GLY A 426 -57.75 -17.30 6.28
N GLU A 427 -57.52 -17.85 5.10
CA GLU A 427 -58.13 -17.46 3.83
C GLU A 427 -59.23 -18.41 3.43
N LEU A 428 -60.25 -17.90 2.74
CA LEU A 428 -61.37 -18.69 2.19
C LEU A 428 -61.04 -19.09 0.75
N TRP A 429 -61.10 -20.40 0.51
CA TRP A 429 -60.84 -20.99 -0.79
C TRP A 429 -62.06 -21.77 -1.29
N GLN A 430 -62.34 -21.71 -2.58
CA GLN A 430 -63.25 -22.62 -3.23
C GLN A 430 -62.66 -24.03 -3.19
N ALA A 431 -63.49 -25.01 -2.77
CA ALA A 431 -63.03 -26.38 -2.65
C ALA A 431 -64.10 -27.37 -3.15
N GLU A 432 -63.61 -28.49 -3.68
CA GLU A 432 -64.38 -29.64 -4.11
C GLU A 432 -63.87 -30.90 -3.41
N ALA A 433 -64.79 -31.77 -2.98
CA ALA A 433 -64.44 -33.04 -2.39
C ALA A 433 -65.08 -34.19 -3.16
N ALA A 434 -64.40 -35.35 -3.22
CA ALA A 434 -64.92 -36.55 -3.84
C ALA A 434 -66.17 -37.15 -3.03
N GLU A 435 -66.12 -36.98 -1.72
CA GLU A 435 -67.20 -37.41 -0.79
C GLU A 435 -67.76 -36.20 -0.05
N PRO A 436 -69.04 -36.24 0.33
CA PRO A 436 -69.70 -35.13 1.06
C PRO A 436 -69.05 -34.90 2.41
N VAL A 437 -68.61 -33.65 2.71
CA VAL A 437 -67.98 -33.25 3.98
C VAL A 437 -68.79 -32.14 4.62
N GLN A 438 -69.22 -32.35 5.88
CA GLN A 438 -70.07 -31.41 6.65
C GLN A 438 -69.25 -30.20 7.10
N GLU A 439 -69.93 -29.08 7.33
CA GLU A 439 -69.36 -27.88 7.90
C GLU A 439 -68.71 -28.16 9.25
N GLY A 440 -67.57 -27.47 9.49
CA GLY A 440 -66.73 -27.61 10.69
C GLY A 440 -65.76 -28.79 10.69
N LYS A 441 -65.85 -29.70 9.71
CA LYS A 441 -64.87 -30.80 9.58
C LYS A 441 -63.58 -30.38 8.98
N THR A 442 -62.48 -31.03 9.40
CA THR A 442 -61.10 -30.79 8.87
C THR A 442 -60.93 -31.64 7.63
N VAL A 443 -60.36 -31.01 6.60
CA VAL A 443 -60.01 -31.63 5.31
C VAL A 443 -58.52 -31.40 5.00
N ARG A 444 -57.95 -32.33 4.25
CA ARG A 444 -56.63 -32.25 3.73
C ARG A 444 -56.68 -31.84 2.25
N ILE A 445 -55.80 -30.90 1.85
CA ILE A 445 -55.70 -30.47 0.45
C ILE A 445 -54.83 -31.46 -0.30
N VAL A 446 -55.39 -32.08 -1.36
CA VAL A 446 -54.70 -33.07 -2.18
C VAL A 446 -54.14 -32.43 -3.45
N ARG A 447 -54.86 -31.47 -4.02
CA ARG A 447 -54.51 -30.82 -5.27
C ARG A 447 -55.04 -29.39 -5.32
N VAL A 448 -54.30 -28.51 -6.03
CA VAL A 448 -54.68 -27.10 -6.24
C VAL A 448 -54.72 -26.80 -7.74
N GLU A 449 -55.85 -26.39 -8.28
CA GLU A 449 -55.99 -25.96 -9.66
C GLU A 449 -56.59 -24.54 -9.73
N GLY A 450 -55.76 -23.60 -10.18
CA GLY A 450 -56.14 -22.18 -10.19
C GLY A 450 -56.43 -21.65 -8.77
N LEU A 451 -57.70 -21.27 -8.50
CA LEU A 451 -58.18 -20.80 -7.20
C LEU A 451 -59.02 -21.86 -6.50
N LYS A 452 -59.03 -23.07 -7.01
CA LYS A 452 -59.88 -24.20 -6.50
C LYS A 452 -59.00 -25.26 -5.82
N LEU A 453 -59.38 -25.68 -4.65
CA LEU A 453 -58.79 -26.75 -3.88
C LEU A 453 -59.59 -28.08 -4.05
N TYR A 454 -58.84 -29.15 -4.25
CA TYR A 454 -59.37 -30.50 -4.15
C TYR A 454 -59.00 -31.07 -2.79
N VAL A 455 -59.98 -31.50 -2.03
CA VAL A 455 -59.82 -31.90 -0.62
C VAL A 455 -60.37 -33.25 -0.32
N GLU A 456 -59.77 -33.91 0.67
CA GLU A 456 -60.29 -35.21 1.25
C GLU A 456 -60.48 -35.06 2.75
N PRO A 457 -61.41 -35.83 3.38
CA PRO A 457 -61.53 -35.83 4.83
C PRO A 457 -60.22 -36.17 5.53
N ALA A 458 -59.81 -35.37 6.53
CA ALA A 458 -58.50 -35.56 7.21
C ALA A 458 -58.42 -36.94 7.92
N ASP A 459 -59.55 -37.52 8.29
CA ASP A 459 -59.64 -38.81 8.98
C ASP A 459 -59.53 -40.04 8.03
N ALA A 460 -59.57 -39.87 6.71
CA ALA A 460 -59.40 -40.93 5.73
C ALA A 460 -57.94 -41.52 5.62
N ALA A 461 -56.96 -40.82 6.16
CA ALA A 461 -55.51 -41.22 6.02
C ALA A 461 -55.12 -42.37 7.00
N VAL A 462 -55.93 -42.82 7.92
CA VAL A 462 -55.58 -43.89 8.90
C VAL A 462 -55.91 -45.30 8.40
N SER A 463 -56.63 -45.42 7.27
CA SER A 463 -57.08 -46.74 6.79
C SER A 463 -56.24 -47.45 5.74
N ILE A 464 -55.13 -46.86 5.25
CA ILE A 464 -54.28 -47.46 4.16
C ILE A 464 -52.89 -47.92 4.65
N ALA A 465 -52.65 -47.88 5.96
CA ALA A 465 -51.42 -48.45 6.53
C ALA A 465 -51.77 -49.63 7.47
N LYS A 466 -52.25 -50.73 6.91
CA LYS A 466 -52.21 -52.06 7.49
C LYS A 466 -51.74 -53.05 6.43
#